data_e016c8ae366e8e3103b33d532e90a119
#
_entry.id   e016c8ae366e8e3103b33d532e90a119
#
_cell.length_a   1.000
_cell.length_b   1.000
_cell.length_c   1.000
_cell.angle_alpha   90.00
_cell.angle_beta   90.00
_cell.angle_gamma   90.00
#
_symmetry.space_group_name_H-M   'P 1'
#
loop_
_entity.id
_entity.type
_entity.pdbx_description
1 polymer ?
#
loop_
_entity_poly.entity_id
_entity_poly.type
_entity_poly.pdbx_seq_one_letter_code
_entity_poly.pdbx_strand_id
1 'polypeptide(L)'
;MIDIRELKTRKEEIAANIAHRGMHVDLEKLLELQQQRSELLQQTEQLRAKRNAHAASMKQKLDPELRQQMIAEGKELKESIALLESELQQVEQAFLALAKTVPNYAHPDAPVGKLDTDNREVHTWGTIPKFSFTPKDHVQLGEALDIIDFETATRVSGAKFYYLKEEAVLLELALERYALDLLRSHGFT
;
A
#
# COMPACT_ATOMS: atom_id res chain seq x y z
N MET A 1 5.80 -2.47 1.69
CA MET A 1 6.03 -2.24 0.24
C MET A 1 7.52 -2.20 0.02
N ILE A 2 8.02 -2.87 -1.03
CA ILE A 2 9.45 -2.82 -1.39
C ILE A 2 9.81 -1.38 -1.78
N ASP A 3 10.99 -0.91 -1.37
CA ASP A 3 11.48 0.40 -1.80
C ASP A 3 11.82 0.35 -3.30
N ILE A 4 11.03 1.05 -4.10
CA ILE A 4 11.16 1.05 -5.56
C ILE A 4 12.48 1.70 -6.01
N ARG A 5 13.14 2.50 -5.16
CA ARG A 5 14.47 3.04 -5.44
C ARG A 5 15.52 1.95 -5.55
N GLU A 6 15.33 0.84 -4.86
CA GLU A 6 16.20 -0.34 -4.91
C GLU A 6 15.95 -1.25 -6.12
N LEU A 7 14.91 -0.99 -6.92
CA LEU A 7 14.51 -1.86 -8.03
C LEU A 7 15.65 -2.10 -9.02
N LYS A 8 16.47 -1.07 -9.32
CA LYS A 8 17.62 -1.22 -10.23
C LYS A 8 18.75 -2.06 -9.63
N THR A 9 19.02 -1.89 -8.33
CA THR A 9 20.16 -2.53 -7.65
C THR A 9 19.86 -3.93 -7.17
N ARG A 10 18.58 -4.23 -6.87
CA ARG A 10 18.12 -5.52 -6.33
C ARG A 10 17.12 -6.24 -7.24
N LYS A 11 17.19 -5.98 -8.54
CA LYS A 11 16.25 -6.53 -9.53
C LYS A 11 16.16 -8.06 -9.48
N GLU A 12 17.28 -8.74 -9.42
CA GLU A 12 17.33 -10.21 -9.40
C GLU A 12 16.70 -10.79 -8.13
N GLU A 13 16.96 -10.16 -6.98
CA GLU A 13 16.37 -10.55 -5.70
C GLU A 13 14.86 -10.33 -5.69
N ILE A 14 14.39 -9.20 -6.22
CA ILE A 14 12.97 -8.89 -6.35
C ILE A 14 12.30 -9.89 -7.29
N ALA A 15 12.92 -10.22 -8.41
CA ALA A 15 12.43 -11.22 -9.36
C ALA A 15 12.32 -12.61 -8.73
N ALA A 16 13.34 -13.03 -7.98
CA ALA A 16 13.33 -14.29 -7.23
C ALA A 16 12.19 -14.32 -6.19
N ASN A 17 12.01 -13.22 -5.43
CA ASN A 17 10.92 -13.12 -4.46
C ASN A 17 9.53 -13.18 -5.12
N ILE A 18 9.33 -12.54 -6.27
CA ILE A 18 8.08 -12.61 -7.04
C ILE A 18 7.80 -14.05 -7.45
N ALA A 19 8.82 -14.75 -7.98
CA ALA A 19 8.71 -16.15 -8.37
C ALA A 19 8.41 -17.08 -7.17
N HIS A 20 9.09 -16.89 -6.03
CA HIS A 20 8.84 -17.63 -4.79
C HIS A 20 7.41 -17.47 -4.29
N ARG A 21 6.80 -16.32 -4.49
CA ARG A 21 5.39 -16.05 -4.14
C ARG A 21 4.39 -16.49 -5.20
N GLY A 22 4.84 -17.19 -6.24
CA GLY A 22 3.99 -17.66 -7.33
C GLY A 22 3.29 -16.55 -8.11
N MET A 23 3.84 -15.33 -8.07
CA MET A 23 3.28 -14.15 -8.73
C MET A 23 4.01 -13.87 -10.04
N HIS A 24 3.41 -13.03 -10.86
CA HIS A 24 4.01 -12.52 -12.08
C HIS A 24 3.90 -11.00 -12.11
N VAL A 25 5.03 -10.31 -12.25
CA VAL A 25 5.11 -8.84 -12.36
C VAL A 25 6.12 -8.49 -13.44
N ASP A 26 5.76 -7.60 -14.34
CA ASP A 26 6.65 -7.12 -15.39
C ASP A 26 7.61 -6.06 -14.80
N LEU A 27 8.76 -6.54 -14.31
CA LEU A 27 9.79 -5.69 -13.72
C LEU A 27 10.52 -4.83 -14.78
N GLU A 28 10.63 -5.30 -16.03
CA GLU A 28 11.21 -4.50 -17.10
C GLU A 28 10.35 -3.28 -17.38
N LYS A 29 9.05 -3.50 -17.53
CA LYS A 29 8.09 -2.40 -17.72
C LYS A 29 8.09 -1.43 -16.54
N LEU A 30 8.22 -1.94 -15.31
CA LEU A 30 8.29 -1.09 -14.12
C LEU A 30 9.55 -0.20 -14.13
N LEU A 31 10.70 -0.74 -14.56
CA LEU A 31 11.94 0.02 -14.71
C LEU A 31 11.86 1.06 -15.84
N GLU A 32 11.25 0.71 -16.97
CA GLU A 32 11.00 1.65 -18.06
C GLU A 32 10.14 2.84 -17.58
N LEU A 33 9.04 2.56 -16.91
CA LEU A 33 8.15 3.59 -16.38
C LEU A 33 8.85 4.48 -15.32
N GLN A 34 9.71 3.90 -14.49
CA GLN A 34 10.53 4.65 -13.54
C GLN A 34 11.50 5.60 -14.26
N GLN A 35 12.11 5.14 -15.34
CA GLN A 35 13.02 5.94 -16.15
C GLN A 35 12.28 7.09 -16.84
N GLN A 36 11.17 6.79 -17.53
CA GLN A 36 10.34 7.78 -18.21
C GLN A 36 9.84 8.85 -17.23
N ARG A 37 9.39 8.43 -16.03
CA ARG A 37 8.98 9.33 -14.97
C ARG A 37 10.10 10.31 -14.57
N SER A 38 11.31 9.80 -14.40
CA SER A 38 12.47 10.62 -14.02
C SER A 38 12.83 11.65 -15.11
N GLU A 39 12.77 11.25 -16.35
CA GLU A 39 13.06 12.11 -17.49
C GLU A 39 12.00 13.23 -17.64
N LEU A 40 10.71 12.86 -17.57
CA LEU A 40 9.61 13.83 -17.64
C LEU A 40 9.65 14.81 -16.48
N LEU A 41 9.96 14.35 -15.28
CA LEU A 41 10.10 15.21 -14.09
C LEU A 41 11.23 16.21 -14.33
N GLN A 42 12.40 15.76 -14.77
CA GLN A 42 13.55 16.63 -15.06
C GLN A 42 13.23 17.66 -16.12
N GLN A 43 12.56 17.26 -17.22
CA GLN A 43 12.15 18.18 -18.28
C GLN A 43 11.15 19.22 -17.78
N THR A 44 10.17 18.79 -17.01
CA THR A 44 9.17 19.69 -16.41
C THR A 44 9.83 20.71 -15.48
N GLU A 45 10.77 20.29 -14.65
CA GLU A 45 11.52 21.20 -13.75
C GLU A 45 12.37 22.20 -14.53
N GLN A 46 13.02 21.78 -15.61
CA GLN A 46 13.79 22.66 -16.49
C GLN A 46 12.90 23.72 -17.15
N LEU A 47 11.74 23.32 -17.67
CA LEU A 47 10.80 24.29 -18.27
C LEU A 47 10.20 25.22 -17.23
N ARG A 48 9.89 24.75 -16.03
CA ARG A 48 9.45 25.59 -14.92
C ARG A 48 10.53 26.62 -14.52
N ALA A 49 11.79 26.20 -14.47
CA ALA A 49 12.91 27.13 -14.21
C ALA A 49 13.03 28.19 -15.31
N LYS A 50 12.95 27.79 -16.61
CA LYS A 50 12.92 28.72 -17.74
C LYS A 50 11.75 29.70 -17.65
N ARG A 51 10.55 29.22 -17.37
CA ARG A 51 9.35 30.07 -17.18
C ARG A 51 9.55 31.08 -16.05
N ASN A 52 10.13 30.66 -14.93
CA ASN A 52 10.36 31.56 -13.79
C ASN A 52 11.41 32.63 -14.12
N ALA A 53 12.49 32.27 -14.81
CA ALA A 53 13.47 33.22 -15.32
C ALA A 53 12.88 34.22 -16.32
N HIS A 54 12.06 33.70 -17.26
CA HIS A 54 11.33 34.48 -18.22
C HIS A 54 10.36 35.50 -17.56
N ALA A 55 9.60 35.04 -16.57
CA ALA A 55 8.71 35.90 -15.79
C ALA A 55 9.46 36.98 -14.98
N ALA A 56 10.68 36.68 -14.52
CA ALA A 56 11.54 37.67 -13.87
C ALA A 56 12.02 38.75 -14.85
N SER A 57 12.37 38.37 -16.08
CA SER A 57 12.77 39.34 -17.13
C SER A 57 11.63 40.27 -17.55
N MET A 58 10.38 39.77 -17.53
CA MET A 58 9.19 40.59 -17.84
C MET A 58 8.92 41.75 -16.86
N LYS A 59 9.54 41.74 -15.69
CA LYS A 59 9.39 42.84 -14.71
C LYS A 59 10.24 44.05 -15.05
N GLN A 60 11.14 43.97 -16.01
CA GLN A 60 11.95 45.08 -16.47
C GLN A 60 11.18 45.96 -17.47
N LYS A 61 11.67 47.20 -17.66
CA LYS A 61 11.09 48.09 -18.66
C LYS A 61 11.50 47.61 -20.05
N LEU A 62 10.55 47.01 -20.79
CA LEU A 62 10.77 46.46 -22.11
C LEU A 62 10.13 47.32 -23.20
N ASP A 63 10.72 47.29 -24.39
CA ASP A 63 10.15 47.83 -25.59
C ASP A 63 8.85 47.09 -25.96
N PRO A 64 7.81 47.76 -26.53
CA PRO A 64 6.52 47.14 -26.85
C PRO A 64 6.60 45.91 -27.74
N GLU A 65 7.48 45.88 -28.73
CA GLU A 65 7.68 44.72 -29.61
C GLU A 65 8.30 43.52 -28.85
N LEU A 66 9.35 43.79 -28.08
CA LEU A 66 9.98 42.76 -27.24
C LEU A 66 9.01 42.22 -26.20
N ARG A 67 8.16 43.09 -25.65
CA ARG A 67 7.13 42.63 -24.69
C ARG A 67 6.12 41.70 -25.32
N GLN A 68 5.70 41.93 -26.56
CA GLN A 68 4.80 41.01 -27.28
C GLN A 68 5.44 39.66 -27.57
N GLN A 69 6.71 39.65 -28.00
CA GLN A 69 7.45 38.43 -28.20
C GLN A 69 7.56 37.60 -26.91
N MET A 70 7.93 38.24 -25.80
CA MET A 70 7.99 37.57 -24.49
C MET A 70 6.63 37.05 -24.00
N ILE A 71 5.53 37.72 -24.31
CA ILE A 71 4.18 37.22 -23.98
C ILE A 71 3.91 35.91 -24.77
N ALA A 72 4.28 35.87 -26.07
CA ALA A 72 4.12 34.67 -26.88
C ALA A 72 4.98 33.49 -26.35
N GLU A 73 6.26 33.75 -26.08
CA GLU A 73 7.17 32.74 -25.49
C GLU A 73 6.66 32.23 -24.14
N GLY A 74 6.15 33.12 -23.27
CA GLY A 74 5.57 32.73 -21.98
C GLY A 74 4.34 31.84 -22.12
N LYS A 75 3.55 32.04 -23.18
CA LYS A 75 2.40 31.21 -23.52
C LYS A 75 2.84 29.83 -24.00
N GLU A 76 3.82 29.77 -24.89
CA GLU A 76 4.41 28.48 -25.36
C GLU A 76 5.02 27.68 -24.23
N LEU A 77 5.76 28.32 -23.32
CA LEU A 77 6.32 27.66 -22.13
C LEU A 77 5.21 27.09 -21.24
N LYS A 78 4.12 27.83 -21.05
CA LYS A 78 2.98 27.35 -20.25
C LYS A 78 2.32 26.12 -20.89
N GLU A 79 2.09 26.16 -22.20
CA GLU A 79 1.49 25.06 -22.95
C GLU A 79 2.39 23.81 -22.92
N SER A 80 3.71 23.99 -23.13
CA SER A 80 4.69 22.91 -23.05
C SER A 80 4.76 22.27 -21.67
N ILE A 81 4.72 23.07 -20.61
CA ILE A 81 4.68 22.56 -19.23
C ILE A 81 3.40 21.75 -18.99
N ALA A 82 2.24 22.26 -19.44
CA ALA A 82 0.98 21.56 -19.26
C ALA A 82 0.94 20.19 -19.98
N LEU A 83 1.53 20.11 -21.16
CA LEU A 83 1.67 18.82 -21.88
C LEU A 83 2.54 17.84 -21.12
N LEU A 84 3.76 18.25 -20.70
CA LEU A 84 4.64 17.38 -19.91
C LEU A 84 4.06 16.97 -18.58
N GLU A 85 3.33 17.86 -17.88
CA GLU A 85 2.63 17.53 -16.63
C GLU A 85 1.54 16.49 -16.86
N SER A 86 0.81 16.56 -17.97
CA SER A 86 -0.19 15.55 -18.35
C SER A 86 0.45 14.20 -18.64
N GLU A 87 1.56 14.18 -19.40
CA GLU A 87 2.29 12.95 -19.67
C GLU A 87 2.90 12.34 -18.42
N LEU A 88 3.49 13.17 -17.57
CA LEU A 88 4.03 12.75 -16.25
C LEU A 88 2.95 12.11 -15.40
N GLN A 89 1.77 12.69 -15.34
CA GLN A 89 0.65 12.14 -14.59
C GLN A 89 0.23 10.75 -15.10
N GLN A 90 0.17 10.55 -16.42
CA GLN A 90 -0.15 9.25 -17.01
C GLN A 90 0.90 8.20 -16.67
N VAL A 91 2.18 8.54 -16.81
CA VAL A 91 3.29 7.65 -16.48
C VAL A 91 3.31 7.32 -14.99
N GLU A 92 3.06 8.30 -14.11
CA GLU A 92 2.96 8.07 -12.66
C GLU A 92 1.81 7.12 -12.29
N GLN A 93 0.65 7.26 -12.91
CA GLN A 93 -0.47 6.36 -12.69
C GLN A 93 -0.13 4.93 -13.13
N ALA A 94 0.45 4.75 -14.32
CA ALA A 94 0.87 3.45 -14.80
C ALA A 94 1.96 2.83 -13.92
N PHE A 95 2.95 3.63 -13.52
CA PHE A 95 4.02 3.21 -12.61
C PHE A 95 3.47 2.76 -11.25
N LEU A 96 2.60 3.54 -10.62
CA LEU A 96 2.02 3.21 -9.32
C LEU A 96 1.10 1.98 -9.39
N ALA A 97 0.33 1.83 -10.48
CA ALA A 97 -0.50 0.66 -10.68
C ALA A 97 0.34 -0.63 -10.72
N LEU A 98 1.43 -0.63 -11.49
CA LEU A 98 2.32 -1.78 -11.60
C LEU A 98 3.15 -1.98 -10.33
N ALA A 99 3.66 -0.91 -9.71
CA ALA A 99 4.44 -0.98 -8.48
C ALA A 99 3.66 -1.61 -7.30
N LYS A 100 2.34 -1.38 -7.23
CA LYS A 100 1.48 -1.98 -6.20
C LYS A 100 1.32 -3.50 -6.35
N THR A 101 1.62 -4.07 -7.52
CA THR A 101 1.57 -5.52 -7.74
C THR A 101 2.83 -6.24 -7.27
N VAL A 102 3.91 -5.50 -6.98
CA VAL A 102 5.16 -6.08 -6.48
C VAL A 102 4.95 -6.53 -5.02
N PRO A 103 5.06 -7.83 -4.70
CA PRO A 103 4.85 -8.33 -3.35
C PRO A 103 6.00 -7.95 -2.42
N ASN A 104 5.71 -7.80 -1.12
CA ASN A 104 6.76 -7.67 -0.11
C ASN A 104 7.64 -8.92 -0.07
N TYR A 105 8.88 -8.78 0.40
CA TYR A 105 9.78 -9.90 0.59
C TYR A 105 9.17 -10.97 1.51
N ALA A 106 9.25 -12.22 1.06
CA ALA A 106 9.00 -13.36 1.93
C ALA A 106 10.20 -13.56 2.85
N HIS A 107 9.96 -14.08 4.07
CA HIS A 107 11.06 -14.50 4.95
C HIS A 107 11.85 -15.64 4.29
N PRO A 108 13.20 -15.67 4.41
CA PRO A 108 14.00 -16.73 3.77
C PRO A 108 13.60 -18.15 4.18
N ASP A 109 13.14 -18.32 5.40
CA ASP A 109 12.71 -19.64 5.94
C ASP A 109 11.28 -20.00 5.56
N ALA A 110 10.52 -19.10 4.93
CA ALA A 110 9.17 -19.40 4.49
C ALA A 110 9.21 -20.42 3.34
N PRO A 111 8.42 -21.50 3.39
CA PRO A 111 8.36 -22.47 2.31
C PRO A 111 7.81 -21.81 1.04
N VAL A 112 8.33 -22.25 -0.11
CA VAL A 112 7.81 -21.87 -1.41
C VAL A 112 6.57 -22.70 -1.69
N GLY A 113 5.41 -22.05 -1.87
CA GLY A 113 4.16 -22.76 -2.12
C GLY A 113 3.06 -21.80 -2.58
N LYS A 114 1.93 -22.36 -3.00
CA LYS A 114 0.75 -21.61 -3.48
C LYS A 114 -0.45 -21.76 -2.55
N LEU A 115 -0.48 -22.81 -1.76
CA LEU A 115 -1.61 -23.18 -0.91
C LEU A 115 -1.18 -23.24 0.56
N ASP A 116 -2.12 -23.22 1.44
CA ASP A 116 -1.94 -23.41 2.89
C ASP A 116 -1.38 -24.80 3.22
N THR A 117 -1.65 -25.80 2.40
CA THR A 117 -1.07 -27.15 2.50
C THR A 117 0.44 -27.19 2.28
N ASP A 118 1.02 -26.15 1.67
CA ASP A 118 2.47 -26.02 1.46
C ASP A 118 3.17 -25.46 2.70
N ASN A 119 2.42 -25.04 3.72
CA ASN A 119 2.97 -24.55 4.97
C ASN A 119 3.71 -25.65 5.72
N ARG A 120 4.86 -25.29 6.29
CA ARG A 120 5.65 -26.20 7.14
C ARG A 120 5.34 -25.92 8.61
N GLU A 121 4.86 -26.95 9.33
CA GLU A 121 4.76 -26.88 10.78
C GLU A 121 6.15 -26.71 11.41
N VAL A 122 6.37 -25.62 12.13
CA VAL A 122 7.65 -25.31 12.76
C VAL A 122 7.69 -25.73 14.23
N HIS A 123 6.55 -25.73 14.90
CA HIS A 123 6.45 -26.11 16.31
C HIS A 123 5.02 -26.50 16.68
N THR A 124 4.89 -27.53 17.48
CA THR A 124 3.63 -27.93 18.10
C THR A 124 3.78 -27.81 19.62
N TRP A 125 2.82 -27.18 20.27
CA TRP A 125 2.79 -27.05 21.73
C TRP A 125 1.48 -27.57 22.30
N GLY A 126 1.58 -28.29 23.42
CA GLY A 126 0.45 -28.87 24.11
C GLY A 126 -0.08 -30.14 23.49
N THR A 127 -1.20 -30.61 24.00
CA THR A 127 -1.89 -31.82 23.55
C THR A 127 -3.32 -31.43 23.17
N ILE A 128 -3.76 -31.82 21.99
CA ILE A 128 -5.15 -31.57 21.52
C ILE A 128 -6.07 -32.43 22.42
N PRO A 129 -7.02 -31.78 23.14
CA PRO A 129 -7.94 -32.53 23.98
C PRO A 129 -8.88 -33.40 23.14
N LYS A 130 -9.15 -34.60 23.61
CA LYS A 130 -10.15 -35.49 22.99
C LYS A 130 -11.44 -35.36 23.80
N PHE A 131 -12.45 -34.79 23.21
CA PHE A 131 -13.76 -34.66 23.82
C PHE A 131 -14.58 -35.95 23.60
N SER A 132 -15.38 -36.34 24.59
CA SER A 132 -16.35 -37.44 24.49
C SER A 132 -17.67 -37.00 23.86
N PHE A 133 -17.77 -35.76 23.48
CA PHE A 133 -18.92 -35.13 22.84
C PHE A 133 -18.47 -34.32 21.61
N THR A 134 -19.40 -33.95 20.74
CA THR A 134 -19.13 -33.07 19.61
C THR A 134 -19.00 -31.61 20.12
N PRO A 135 -17.80 -31.00 20.05
CA PRO A 135 -17.62 -29.62 20.49
C PRO A 135 -18.39 -28.66 19.56
N LYS A 136 -18.99 -27.66 20.16
CA LYS A 136 -19.61 -26.54 19.45
C LYS A 136 -18.54 -25.52 19.07
N ASP A 137 -18.75 -24.85 17.93
CA ASP A 137 -17.91 -23.71 17.54
C ASP A 137 -18.25 -22.44 18.36
N HIS A 138 -17.46 -21.38 18.16
CA HIS A 138 -17.64 -20.14 18.91
C HIS A 138 -18.97 -19.43 18.63
N VAL A 139 -19.54 -19.55 17.42
CA VAL A 139 -20.84 -18.98 17.06
C VAL A 139 -21.94 -19.73 17.82
N GLN A 140 -21.95 -21.07 17.72
CA GLN A 140 -22.91 -21.91 18.43
C GLN A 140 -22.86 -21.76 19.95
N LEU A 141 -21.65 -21.56 20.51
CA LEU A 141 -21.49 -21.26 21.93
C LEU A 141 -21.99 -19.87 22.29
N GLY A 142 -21.67 -18.85 21.50
CA GLY A 142 -22.09 -17.48 21.72
C GLY A 142 -23.60 -17.31 21.69
N GLU A 143 -24.28 -17.95 20.74
CA GLU A 143 -25.74 -17.97 20.66
C GLU A 143 -26.36 -18.77 21.81
N ALA A 144 -25.82 -19.97 22.09
CA ALA A 144 -26.36 -20.82 23.16
C ALA A 144 -26.24 -20.22 24.58
N LEU A 145 -25.22 -19.39 24.80
CA LEU A 145 -24.97 -18.66 26.04
C LEU A 145 -25.60 -17.25 26.04
N ASP A 146 -26.22 -16.85 24.94
CA ASP A 146 -26.80 -15.51 24.71
C ASP A 146 -25.80 -14.35 24.93
N ILE A 147 -24.54 -14.57 24.58
CA ILE A 147 -23.45 -13.59 24.72
C ILE A 147 -23.03 -12.95 23.38
N ILE A 148 -23.57 -13.44 22.27
CA ILE A 148 -23.38 -12.87 20.91
C ILE A 148 -24.76 -12.74 20.26
N ASP A 149 -25.06 -11.54 19.71
CA ASP A 149 -26.32 -11.25 19.03
C ASP A 149 -26.03 -10.82 17.57
N PHE A 150 -26.25 -11.74 16.64
CA PHE A 150 -26.13 -11.49 15.22
C PHE A 150 -27.39 -10.89 14.60
N GLU A 151 -28.56 -11.25 15.12
CA GLU A 151 -29.84 -10.82 14.55
C GLU A 151 -30.04 -9.30 14.73
N THR A 152 -29.94 -8.82 15.95
CA THR A 152 -30.07 -7.38 16.22
C THR A 152 -28.96 -6.58 15.54
N ALA A 153 -27.72 -7.06 15.53
CA ALA A 153 -26.62 -6.39 14.88
C ALA A 153 -26.85 -6.28 13.37
N THR A 154 -27.31 -7.35 12.72
CA THR A 154 -27.64 -7.34 11.28
C THR A 154 -28.79 -6.37 10.97
N ARG A 155 -29.80 -6.30 11.83
CA ARG A 155 -30.95 -5.38 11.67
C ARG A 155 -30.54 -3.91 11.79
N VAL A 156 -29.60 -3.58 12.69
CA VAL A 156 -29.20 -2.21 12.98
C VAL A 156 -28.05 -1.75 12.05
N SER A 157 -27.05 -2.60 11.83
CA SER A 157 -25.77 -2.22 11.18
C SER A 157 -25.53 -2.93 9.85
N GLY A 158 -26.38 -3.88 9.47
CA GLY A 158 -26.26 -4.64 8.24
C GLY A 158 -25.52 -5.97 8.42
N ALA A 159 -25.32 -6.69 7.29
CA ALA A 159 -24.71 -8.01 7.29
C ALA A 159 -23.26 -7.97 7.82
N LYS A 160 -22.85 -9.06 8.45
CA LYS A 160 -21.51 -9.28 9.05
C LYS A 160 -21.20 -8.47 10.32
N PHE A 161 -22.16 -7.76 10.89
CA PHE A 161 -22.04 -7.18 12.22
C PHE A 161 -22.50 -8.16 13.28
N TYR A 162 -21.97 -8.05 14.48
CA TYR A 162 -22.38 -8.77 15.68
C TYR A 162 -22.30 -7.84 16.89
N TYR A 163 -23.11 -8.10 17.91
CA TYR A 163 -23.00 -7.46 19.20
C TYR A 163 -22.53 -8.46 20.24
N LEU A 164 -21.54 -8.07 21.03
CA LEU A 164 -21.19 -8.79 22.25
C LEU A 164 -22.12 -8.35 23.38
N LYS A 165 -22.50 -9.28 24.22
CA LYS A 165 -23.38 -9.07 25.36
C LYS A 165 -22.77 -9.64 26.63
N GLU A 166 -23.16 -9.09 27.77
CA GLU A 166 -22.85 -9.61 29.10
C GLU A 166 -21.35 -9.98 29.25
N GLU A 167 -21.05 -11.21 29.60
CA GLU A 167 -19.71 -11.70 29.89
C GLU A 167 -18.77 -11.66 28.68
N ALA A 168 -19.27 -11.70 27.44
CA ALA A 168 -18.44 -11.58 26.26
C ALA A 168 -17.79 -10.19 26.15
N VAL A 169 -18.50 -9.13 26.56
CA VAL A 169 -17.94 -7.77 26.65
C VAL A 169 -16.82 -7.71 27.69
N LEU A 170 -17.06 -8.31 28.86
CA LEU A 170 -16.06 -8.36 29.93
C LEU A 170 -14.82 -9.17 29.51
N LEU A 171 -15.01 -10.25 28.74
CA LEU A 171 -13.93 -11.06 28.21
C LEU A 171 -13.09 -10.28 27.21
N GLU A 172 -13.71 -9.52 26.31
CA GLU A 172 -13.00 -8.65 25.35
C GLU A 172 -12.11 -7.64 26.08
N LEU A 173 -12.68 -6.90 27.04
CA LEU A 173 -11.94 -5.95 27.88
C LEU A 173 -10.79 -6.62 28.67
N ALA A 174 -11.01 -7.82 29.17
CA ALA A 174 -9.98 -8.59 29.88
C ALA A 174 -8.83 -8.98 28.94
N LEU A 175 -9.11 -9.36 27.68
CA LEU A 175 -8.10 -9.67 26.67
C LEU A 175 -7.30 -8.43 26.29
N GLU A 176 -7.97 -7.29 26.09
CA GLU A 176 -7.29 -6.01 25.84
C GLU A 176 -6.35 -5.66 26.99
N ARG A 177 -6.83 -5.76 28.22
CA ARG A 177 -6.03 -5.51 29.41
C ARG A 177 -4.83 -6.45 29.50
N TYR A 178 -5.03 -7.74 29.24
CA TYR A 178 -3.96 -8.73 29.23
C TYR A 178 -2.89 -8.39 28.20
N ALA A 179 -3.30 -8.03 26.98
CA ALA A 179 -2.37 -7.64 25.93
C ALA A 179 -1.55 -6.40 26.32
N LEU A 180 -2.19 -5.38 26.88
CA LEU A 180 -1.51 -4.18 27.35
C LEU A 180 -0.50 -4.48 28.48
N ASP A 181 -0.89 -5.28 29.47
CA ASP A 181 -0.01 -5.64 30.58
C ASP A 181 1.19 -6.47 30.11
N LEU A 182 0.98 -7.38 29.15
CA LEU A 182 2.05 -8.16 28.53
C LEU A 182 3.04 -7.25 27.76
N LEU A 183 2.54 -6.36 26.90
CA LEU A 183 3.39 -5.42 26.13
C LEU A 183 4.17 -4.50 27.07
N ARG A 184 3.53 -3.97 28.12
CA ARG A 184 4.22 -3.15 29.12
C ARG A 184 5.31 -3.92 29.86
N SER A 185 5.11 -5.19 30.16
CA SER A 185 6.14 -6.04 30.78
C SER A 185 7.37 -6.23 29.86
N HIS A 186 7.21 -6.09 28.54
CA HIS A 186 8.26 -6.11 27.55
C HIS A 186 8.84 -4.72 27.22
N GLY A 187 8.46 -3.67 27.96
CA GLY A 187 9.01 -2.32 27.81
C GLY A 187 8.37 -1.46 26.73
N PHE A 188 7.26 -1.88 26.16
CA PHE A 188 6.46 -1.02 25.26
C PHE A 188 5.73 0.06 26.06
N THR A 189 5.64 1.28 25.52
CA THR A 189 4.99 2.45 26.10
C THR A 189 3.85 2.96 25.23
#